data_8bdca6b8ffd8ec83dd3e33e2f593d4f4
#
_entry.id   8bdca6b8ffd8ec83dd3e33e2f593d4f4
#
_cell.length_a   1.000
_cell.length_b   1.000
_cell.length_c   1.000
_cell.angle_alpha   90.00
_cell.angle_beta   90.00
_cell.angle_gamma   90.00
#
_symmetry.space_group_name_H-M   'P 1'
#
loop_
_entity.id
_entity.type
_entity.pdbx_description
1 polymer ?
#
loop_
_entity_poly.entity_id
_entity_poly.type
_entity_poly.pdbx_seq_one_letter_code
_entity_poly.pdbx_strand_id
1 'polypeptide(L)'
;EPYNIKEYSIYEIINDTELIINRCSGYNINFFDLLRDYFRVSLKCGVNLQKLFNIYIGKNVLNKFRQDHGYKDGTYKKIWNGVEDNAIMNEILQSGINSVDEIYSKLENHYQKISNE
;
A
#
# COMPACT_ATOMS: atom_id res chain seq x y z
N GLU A 1 -5.70 2.40 23.09
CA GLU A 1 -4.36 2.64 23.63
C GLU A 1 -3.45 3.04 22.48
N PRO A 2 -2.64 4.10 22.65
CA PRO A 2 -1.67 4.44 21.60
C PRO A 2 -0.72 3.25 21.49
N TYR A 3 -0.62 2.65 20.30
CA TYR A 3 0.39 1.66 20.00
C TYR A 3 1.76 2.27 20.29
N ASN A 4 2.36 1.86 21.39
CA ASN A 4 3.75 2.16 21.66
C ASN A 4 4.55 1.57 20.51
N ILE A 5 5.04 2.43 19.62
CA ILE A 5 5.98 2.03 18.56
C ILE A 5 7.27 1.71 19.28
N LYS A 6 7.42 0.46 19.67
CA LYS A 6 8.69 -0.05 20.18
C LYS A 6 9.64 -0.05 19.00
N GLU A 7 10.72 0.71 19.11
CA GLU A 7 11.82 0.60 18.14
C GLU A 7 12.44 -0.79 18.25
N TYR A 8 12.28 -1.57 17.20
CA TYR A 8 12.95 -2.87 17.07
C TYR A 8 14.30 -2.67 16.43
N SER A 9 15.32 -3.38 16.93
CA SER A 9 16.64 -3.34 16.31
C SER A 9 16.59 -4.00 14.93
N ILE A 10 17.44 -3.55 14.02
CA ILE A 10 17.57 -4.16 12.69
C ILE A 10 17.94 -5.64 12.77
N TYR A 11 18.68 -6.05 13.82
CA TYR A 11 19.05 -7.44 14.05
C TYR A 11 17.84 -8.33 14.37
N GLU A 12 16.86 -7.82 15.13
CA GLU A 12 15.62 -8.55 15.41
C GLU A 12 14.82 -8.77 14.13
N ILE A 13 14.73 -7.75 13.27
CA ILE A 13 14.03 -7.83 11.98
C ILE A 13 14.73 -8.82 11.04
N ILE A 14 16.07 -8.80 10.98
CA ILE A 14 16.86 -9.73 10.17
C ILE A 14 16.65 -11.16 10.66
N ASN A 15 16.73 -11.41 11.96
CA ASN A 15 16.54 -12.75 12.55
C ASN A 15 15.12 -13.29 12.25
N ASP A 16 14.10 -12.48 12.40
CA ASP A 16 12.72 -12.87 12.09
C ASP A 16 12.53 -13.14 10.60
N THR A 17 13.20 -12.37 9.73
CA THR A 17 13.17 -12.57 8.28
C THR A 17 13.86 -13.88 7.88
N GLU A 18 15.00 -14.20 8.48
CA GLU A 18 15.70 -15.48 8.27
C GLU A 18 14.83 -16.67 8.70
N LEU A 19 14.09 -16.54 9.79
CA LEU A 19 13.14 -17.56 10.24
C LEU A 19 12.06 -17.82 9.19
N ILE A 20 11.52 -16.77 8.57
CA ILE A 20 10.53 -16.89 7.49
C ILE A 20 11.13 -17.62 6.29
N ILE A 21 12.33 -17.24 5.87
CA ILE A 21 13.05 -17.89 4.76
C ILE A 21 13.25 -19.38 5.05
N ASN A 22 13.69 -19.73 6.25
CA ASN A 22 13.89 -21.13 6.67
C ASN A 22 12.57 -21.92 6.65
N ARG A 23 11.47 -21.34 7.08
CA ARG A 23 10.15 -21.98 7.01
C ARG A 23 9.67 -22.20 5.57
N CYS A 24 9.97 -21.29 4.65
CA CYS A 24 9.62 -21.43 3.24
C CYS A 24 10.45 -22.49 2.51
N SER A 25 11.65 -22.82 2.99
CA SER A 25 12.55 -23.80 2.37
C SER A 25 12.31 -25.26 2.80
N GLY A 26 11.40 -25.50 3.75
CA GLY A 26 11.08 -26.84 4.26
C GLY A 26 10.05 -27.59 3.40
N TYR A 27 10.07 -28.93 3.48
CA TYR A 27 9.09 -29.78 2.79
C TYR A 27 7.68 -29.70 3.40
N ASN A 28 7.57 -29.38 4.69
CA ASN A 28 6.31 -29.25 5.41
C ASN A 28 6.15 -27.82 5.89
N ILE A 29 5.55 -26.99 5.05
CA ILE A 29 5.26 -25.60 5.41
C ILE A 29 3.98 -25.56 6.26
N ASN A 30 4.11 -25.18 7.53
CA ASN A 30 2.95 -24.81 8.33
C ASN A 30 2.53 -23.39 7.96
N PHE A 31 1.46 -23.28 7.18
CA PHE A 31 0.99 -22.01 6.67
C PHE A 31 0.63 -21.00 7.77
N PHE A 32 0.03 -21.46 8.87
CA PHE A 32 -0.32 -20.58 10.00
C PHE A 32 0.90 -20.02 10.70
N ASP A 33 1.94 -20.82 10.90
CA ASP A 33 3.20 -20.36 11.50
C ASP A 33 3.92 -19.39 10.59
N LEU A 34 3.95 -19.65 9.28
CA LEU A 34 4.53 -18.76 8.29
C LEU A 34 3.80 -17.40 8.27
N LEU A 35 2.47 -17.42 8.26
CA LEU A 35 1.63 -16.23 8.24
C LEU A 35 1.81 -15.40 9.52
N ARG A 36 1.86 -16.07 10.69
CA ARG A 36 2.13 -15.41 11.98
C ARG A 36 3.48 -14.72 11.98
N ASP A 37 4.52 -15.39 11.52
CA ASP A 37 5.87 -14.84 11.49
C ASP A 37 5.98 -13.68 10.48
N TYR A 38 5.32 -13.78 9.34
CA TYR A 38 5.23 -12.70 8.36
C TYR A 38 4.56 -11.44 8.94
N PHE A 39 3.44 -11.58 9.62
CA PHE A 39 2.77 -10.45 10.27
C PHE A 39 3.60 -9.85 11.38
N ARG A 40 4.31 -10.67 12.16
CA ARG A 40 5.21 -10.19 13.22
C ARG A 40 6.33 -9.31 12.64
N VAL A 41 6.97 -9.73 11.56
CA VAL A 41 8.00 -8.93 10.88
C VAL A 41 7.40 -7.65 10.31
N SER A 42 6.25 -7.73 9.68
CA SER A 42 5.55 -6.56 9.12
C SER A 42 5.24 -5.52 10.19
N LEU A 43 4.76 -5.94 11.35
CA LEU A 43 4.51 -5.04 12.50
C LEU A 43 5.81 -4.40 13.03
N LYS A 44 6.90 -5.14 13.10
CA LYS A 44 8.22 -4.62 13.50
C LYS A 44 8.75 -3.58 12.50
N CYS A 45 8.41 -3.72 11.23
CA CYS A 45 8.71 -2.73 10.19
C CYS A 45 7.73 -1.53 10.16
N GLY A 46 6.82 -1.43 11.12
CA GLY A 46 5.83 -0.36 11.22
C GLY A 46 4.64 -0.52 10.27
N VAL A 47 4.44 -1.70 9.68
CA VAL A 47 3.32 -2.02 8.81
C VAL A 47 2.31 -2.87 9.57
N ASN A 48 1.13 -2.32 9.85
CA ASN A 48 0.01 -3.08 10.39
C ASN A 48 -0.94 -3.53 9.26
N LEU A 49 -1.86 -4.44 9.56
CA LEU A 49 -2.81 -4.98 8.59
C LEU A 49 -3.70 -3.90 7.97
N GLN A 50 -4.15 -2.93 8.75
CA GLN A 50 -5.00 -1.85 8.26
C GLN A 50 -4.24 -0.97 7.28
N LYS A 51 -3.01 -0.61 7.60
CA LYS A 51 -2.14 0.18 6.72
C LYS A 51 -1.81 -0.57 5.43
N LEU A 52 -1.49 -1.86 5.54
CA LEU A 52 -1.24 -2.70 4.36
C LEU A 52 -2.48 -2.82 3.47
N PHE A 53 -3.64 -3.02 4.07
CA PHE A 53 -4.91 -3.09 3.36
C PHE A 53 -5.22 -1.78 2.62
N ASN A 54 -5.07 -0.64 3.30
CA ASN A 54 -5.30 0.67 2.69
C ASN A 54 -4.36 0.94 1.51
N ILE A 55 -3.07 0.61 1.65
CA ILE A 55 -2.09 0.75 0.56
C ILE A 55 -2.48 -0.14 -0.62
N TYR A 56 -2.87 -1.39 -0.36
CA TYR A 56 -3.28 -2.33 -1.40
C TYR A 56 -4.53 -1.87 -2.14
N ILE A 57 -5.56 -1.45 -1.42
CA ILE A 57 -6.80 -0.91 -1.99
C ILE A 57 -6.50 0.34 -2.81
N GLY A 58 -5.76 1.30 -2.26
CA GLY A 58 -5.38 2.52 -2.96
C GLY A 58 -4.65 2.23 -4.27
N LYS A 59 -3.71 1.31 -4.25
CA LYS A 59 -2.96 0.91 -5.44
C LYS A 59 -3.85 0.27 -6.52
N ASN A 60 -4.79 -0.58 -6.11
CA ASN A 60 -5.75 -1.18 -7.05
C ASN A 60 -6.69 -0.14 -7.66
N VAL A 61 -7.21 0.78 -6.85
CA VAL A 61 -8.07 1.87 -7.32
C VAL A 61 -7.32 2.77 -8.31
N LEU A 62 -6.07 3.14 -7.98
CA LEU A 62 -5.25 3.96 -8.87
C LEU A 62 -4.93 3.23 -10.19
N ASN A 63 -4.65 1.95 -10.16
CA ASN A 63 -4.42 1.16 -11.36
C ASN A 63 -5.66 1.09 -12.25
N LYS A 64 -6.85 0.90 -11.65
CA LYS A 64 -8.10 0.96 -12.39
C LYS A 64 -8.32 2.33 -12.99
N PHE A 65 -8.12 3.39 -12.21
CA PHE A 65 -8.24 4.78 -12.67
C PHE A 65 -7.35 5.06 -13.88
N ARG A 66 -6.09 4.65 -13.83
CA ARG A 66 -5.14 4.78 -14.95
C ARG A 66 -5.65 4.10 -16.22
N GLN A 67 -6.19 2.88 -16.07
CA GLN A 67 -6.72 2.12 -17.22
C GLN A 67 -7.95 2.81 -17.82
N ASP A 68 -8.85 3.31 -16.99
CA ASP A 68 -10.06 4.01 -17.42
C ASP A 68 -9.73 5.34 -18.14
N HIS A 69 -8.57 5.93 -17.86
CA HIS A 69 -8.13 7.22 -18.43
C HIS A 69 -7.03 7.10 -19.50
N GLY A 70 -6.92 5.94 -20.15
CA GLY A 70 -6.07 5.78 -21.34
C GLY A 70 -4.62 5.44 -21.06
N TYR A 71 -4.32 4.79 -19.93
CA TYR A 71 -2.95 4.36 -19.63
C TYR A 71 -2.36 3.44 -20.70
N LYS A 72 -3.17 2.53 -21.26
CA LYS A 72 -2.74 1.62 -22.33
C LYS A 72 -2.48 2.34 -23.65
N ASP A 73 -3.20 3.41 -23.91
CA ASP A 73 -3.09 4.20 -25.14
C ASP A 73 -2.03 5.31 -25.03
N GLY A 74 -1.40 5.44 -23.88
CA GLY A 74 -0.38 6.46 -23.62
C GLY A 74 -0.94 7.88 -23.44
N THR A 75 -2.25 8.03 -23.31
CA THR A 75 -2.91 9.34 -23.14
C THR A 75 -3.04 9.77 -21.68
N TYR A 76 -2.85 8.84 -20.75
CA TYR A 76 -2.91 9.12 -19.32
C TYR A 76 -1.75 10.00 -18.84
N LYS A 77 -2.05 11.04 -18.09
CA LYS A 77 -1.03 11.89 -17.47
C LYS A 77 -0.75 11.42 -16.04
N LYS A 78 0.50 11.07 -15.75
CA LYS A 78 0.95 10.64 -14.40
C LYS A 78 1.19 11.79 -13.44
N ILE A 79 1.53 12.95 -13.97
CA ILE A 79 1.85 14.15 -13.18
C ILE A 79 0.67 15.11 -13.25
N TRP A 80 0.11 15.45 -12.10
CA TRP A 80 -1.05 16.32 -11.94
C TRP A 80 -0.64 17.59 -11.22
N ASN A 81 -0.57 18.71 -11.95
CA ASN A 81 -0.10 19.99 -11.40
C ASN A 81 1.25 19.90 -10.66
N GLY A 82 2.20 19.16 -11.24
CA GLY A 82 3.53 18.96 -10.66
C GLY A 82 3.64 17.87 -9.59
N VAL A 83 2.54 17.19 -9.27
CA VAL A 83 2.51 16.12 -8.26
C VAL A 83 2.21 14.78 -8.93
N GLU A 84 2.94 13.73 -8.56
CA GLU A 84 2.70 12.39 -9.08
C GLU A 84 1.41 11.80 -8.51
N ASP A 85 0.66 11.08 -9.35
CA ASP A 85 -0.61 10.43 -8.98
C ASP A 85 -0.52 9.51 -7.74
N ASN A 86 0.60 8.82 -7.56
CA ASN A 86 0.86 8.03 -6.34
C ASN A 86 0.88 8.88 -5.06
N ALA A 87 1.45 10.09 -5.12
CA ALA A 87 1.48 10.99 -3.98
C ALA A 87 0.07 11.50 -3.63
N ILE A 88 -0.71 11.85 -4.65
CA ILE A 88 -2.12 12.25 -4.48
C ILE A 88 -2.94 11.10 -3.89
N MET A 89 -2.75 9.86 -4.38
CA MET A 89 -3.39 8.68 -3.79
C MET A 89 -3.04 8.52 -2.32
N ASN A 90 -1.77 8.67 -1.95
CA ASN A 90 -1.35 8.57 -0.56
C ASN A 90 -1.99 9.65 0.34
N GLU A 91 -2.12 10.88 -0.15
CA GLU A 91 -2.83 11.93 0.58
C GLU A 91 -4.31 11.58 0.81
N ILE A 92 -4.98 11.04 -0.21
CA ILE A 92 -6.37 10.58 -0.11
C ILE A 92 -6.50 9.49 0.96
N LEU A 93 -5.59 8.51 0.96
CA LEU A 93 -5.60 7.43 1.97
C LEU A 93 -5.32 7.93 3.39
N GLN A 94 -4.43 8.91 3.54
CA GLN A 94 -4.12 9.52 4.83
C GLN A 94 -5.28 10.34 5.39
N SER A 95 -6.19 10.82 4.57
CA SER A 95 -7.41 11.51 5.00
C SER A 95 -8.46 10.61 5.67
N GLY A 96 -8.18 9.30 5.76
CA GLY A 96 -9.05 8.33 6.45
C GLY A 96 -10.20 7.79 5.59
N ILE A 97 -10.19 8.04 4.28
CA ILE A 97 -11.18 7.52 3.35
C ILE A 97 -10.93 6.04 3.10
N ASN A 98 -11.94 5.20 3.33
CA ASN A 98 -11.87 3.75 3.21
C ASN A 98 -12.75 3.18 2.07
N SER A 99 -13.60 3.99 1.47
CA SER A 99 -14.48 3.56 0.39
C SER A 99 -13.76 3.65 -0.95
N VAL A 100 -13.82 2.57 -1.74
CA VAL A 100 -13.27 2.52 -3.10
C VAL A 100 -13.88 3.60 -3.98
N ASP A 101 -15.19 3.80 -3.89
CA ASP A 101 -15.92 4.78 -4.70
C ASP A 101 -15.53 6.22 -4.33
N GLU A 102 -15.33 6.49 -3.04
CA GLU A 102 -14.88 7.81 -2.59
C GLU A 102 -13.44 8.10 -3.02
N ILE A 103 -12.55 7.11 -2.93
CA ILE A 103 -11.17 7.24 -3.40
C ILE A 103 -11.16 7.55 -4.90
N TYR A 104 -11.93 6.79 -5.68
CA TYR A 104 -12.02 6.99 -7.13
C TYR A 104 -12.57 8.37 -7.48
N SER A 105 -13.65 8.81 -6.82
CA SER A 105 -14.25 10.14 -7.02
C SER A 105 -13.27 11.28 -6.70
N LYS A 106 -12.46 11.11 -5.67
CA LYS A 106 -11.43 12.10 -5.33
C LYS A 106 -10.31 12.16 -6.36
N LEU A 107 -9.87 11.02 -6.89
CA LEU A 107 -8.90 10.97 -7.99
C LEU A 107 -9.48 11.68 -9.23
N GLU A 108 -10.74 11.41 -9.57
CA GLU A 108 -11.42 12.05 -10.70
C GLU A 108 -11.45 13.57 -10.54
N ASN A 109 -11.81 14.08 -9.36
CA ASN A 109 -11.83 15.50 -9.07
C ASN A 109 -10.44 16.16 -9.22
N HIS A 110 -9.36 15.47 -8.83
CA HIS A 110 -8.00 15.96 -9.02
C HIS A 110 -7.60 15.96 -10.50
N TYR A 111 -7.95 14.90 -11.22
CA TYR A 111 -7.56 14.70 -12.61
C TYR A 111 -8.27 15.70 -13.55
N GLN A 112 -9.56 15.96 -13.31
CA GLN A 112 -10.34 16.93 -14.12
C GLN A 112 -9.79 18.36 -14.02
N LYS A 113 -9.17 18.73 -12.91
CA LYS A 113 -8.55 20.05 -12.75
C LYS A 113 -7.34 20.28 -13.65
N ILE A 114 -6.69 19.19 -14.10
CA ILE A 114 -5.53 19.26 -15.02
C ILE A 114 -5.99 19.48 -16.45
N SER A 115 -7.16 18.92 -16.80
CA SER A 115 -7.67 18.95 -18.18
C SER A 115 -8.21 20.31 -18.58
N ASN A 116 -8.32 21.26 -17.65
CA ASN A 116 -8.84 22.61 -17.87
C ASN A 116 -7.76 23.69 -17.99
N GLU A 117 -6.47 23.30 -17.94
CA GLU A 117 -5.31 24.14 -18.26
C GLU A 117 -4.66 23.69 -19.59
#